data_fc5574112ea6bdda6b8ba45e8d4cc278
#
_entry.id   fc5574112ea6bdda6b8ba45e8d4cc278
#
_cell.length_a   1.000
_cell.length_b   1.000
_cell.length_c   1.000
_cell.angle_alpha   90.00
_cell.angle_beta   90.00
_cell.angle_gamma   90.00
#
_symmetry.space_group_name_H-M   'P 1'
#
loop_
_entity.id
_entity.type
_entity.pdbx_description
1 polymer ?
#
loop_
_entity_poly.entity_id
_entity_poly.type
_entity_poly.pdbx_seq_one_letter_code
_entity_poly.pdbx_strand_id
1 'polypeptide(L)'
;MAKSRYADATKAARRAAMSAHKVTAAANAGNADASAQPSASATAEPARDARRDELTHVDAKGEVRMVDVSDKAETHRIAIAEGTILMHPETQAMVLQDRAKKGDVLACARVAGIMAIKRTSDIIPMCHPLLITKSKCDIAPIAPAGTPAEDVPEGWAPARADGQVGFHVLVTAGVTGKTGIEMEALTG
;
A
#
# COMPACT_ATOMS: atom_id res chain seq x y z
N MET A 1 8.41 10.51 28.64
CA MET A 1 8.97 11.25 27.49
C MET A 1 9.17 10.38 26.23
N ALA A 2 8.31 9.40 25.94
CA ALA A 2 8.44 8.50 24.76
C ALA A 2 7.40 8.75 23.66
N LYS A 3 6.46 9.69 23.82
CA LYS A 3 5.36 9.94 22.85
C LYS A 3 5.73 10.78 21.63
N SER A 4 6.85 11.53 21.66
CA SER A 4 7.23 12.50 20.60
C SER A 4 7.84 11.85 19.34
N ARG A 5 8.64 10.80 19.47
CA ARG A 5 9.36 10.19 18.32
C ARG A 5 8.46 9.36 17.38
N TYR A 6 7.32 8.91 17.88
CA TYR A 6 6.38 8.09 17.09
C TYR A 6 5.49 8.95 16.18
N ALA A 7 5.14 10.15 16.61
CA ALA A 7 4.36 11.11 15.82
C ALA A 7 5.14 11.63 14.60
N ASP A 8 6.45 11.86 14.75
CA ASP A 8 7.28 12.44 13.70
C ASP A 8 7.56 11.48 12.53
N ALA A 9 7.75 10.18 12.82
CA ALA A 9 7.95 9.16 11.79
C ALA A 9 6.66 8.92 10.95
N THR A 10 5.49 8.99 11.59
CA THR A 10 4.18 8.85 10.92
C THR A 10 3.90 10.07 10.03
N LYS A 11 4.29 11.27 10.47
CA LYS A 11 4.15 12.52 9.73
C LYS A 11 5.06 12.58 8.50
N ALA A 12 6.27 12.03 8.59
CA ALA A 12 7.21 11.95 7.47
C ALA A 12 6.74 10.94 6.39
N ALA A 13 6.26 9.76 6.80
CA ALA A 13 5.70 8.77 5.89
C ALA A 13 4.42 9.27 5.18
N ARG A 14 3.55 10.00 5.89
CA ARG A 14 2.36 10.64 5.31
C ARG A 14 2.71 11.76 4.34
N ARG A 15 3.73 12.59 4.62
CA ARG A 15 4.20 13.61 3.67
C ARG A 15 4.75 13.01 2.39
N ALA A 16 5.46 11.88 2.47
CA ALA A 16 5.97 11.17 1.30
C ALA A 16 4.84 10.58 0.44
N ALA A 17 3.83 9.95 1.07
CA ALA A 17 2.66 9.41 0.38
C ALA A 17 1.80 10.52 -0.27
N MET A 18 1.57 11.64 0.41
CA MET A 18 0.84 12.79 -0.16
C MET A 18 1.61 13.47 -1.28
N SER A 19 2.95 13.51 -1.23
CA SER A 19 3.79 14.07 -2.30
C SER A 19 3.76 13.20 -3.56
N ALA A 20 3.73 11.88 -3.42
CA ALA A 20 3.58 10.95 -4.54
C ALA A 20 2.22 11.09 -5.23
N HIS A 21 1.15 11.30 -4.47
CA HIS A 21 -0.20 11.50 -5.03
C HIS A 21 -0.33 12.84 -5.79
N LYS A 22 0.37 13.88 -5.34
CA LYS A 22 0.38 15.20 -6.01
C LYS A 22 1.14 15.19 -7.33
N VAL A 23 2.16 14.34 -7.48
CA VAL A 23 2.94 14.20 -8.72
C VAL A 23 2.13 13.49 -9.80
N THR A 24 1.29 12.51 -9.47
CA THR A 24 0.40 11.85 -10.44
C THR A 24 -0.77 12.72 -10.90
N ALA A 25 -1.29 13.61 -10.05
CA ALA A 25 -2.36 14.54 -10.41
C ALA A 25 -1.88 15.69 -11.35
N ALA A 26 -0.60 16.10 -11.26
CA ALA A 26 -0.03 17.14 -12.11
C ALA A 26 0.34 16.64 -13.52
N ALA A 27 0.52 15.34 -13.70
CA ALA A 27 0.84 14.76 -15.00
C ALA A 27 -0.36 14.60 -15.95
N ASN A 28 -1.60 14.81 -15.46
CA ASN A 28 -2.82 14.60 -16.25
C ASN A 28 -3.57 15.90 -16.66
N ALA A 29 -3.00 17.07 -16.42
CA ALA A 29 -3.62 18.37 -16.71
C ALA A 29 -2.88 19.17 -17.78
N GLY A 30 -2.51 18.56 -18.89
CA GLY A 30 -1.84 19.29 -19.96
C GLY A 30 -1.74 18.53 -21.27
N ASN A 31 -2.82 18.46 -22.02
CA ASN A 31 -2.74 18.41 -23.47
C ASN A 31 -4.11 18.76 -24.12
N ALA A 32 -4.24 20.00 -24.49
CA ALA A 32 -5.18 20.43 -25.52
C ALA A 32 -4.43 21.42 -26.41
N ASP A 33 -4.42 21.08 -27.69
CA ASP A 33 -4.15 21.94 -28.86
C ASP A 33 -2.69 22.19 -29.28
N ALA A 34 -2.33 21.63 -30.43
CA ALA A 34 -1.83 22.34 -31.60
C ALA A 34 -1.32 21.36 -32.68
N SER A 35 -1.92 21.47 -33.84
CA SER A 35 -1.53 20.90 -35.10
C SER A 35 -0.09 21.30 -35.52
N ALA A 36 0.78 20.33 -35.75
CA ALA A 36 1.88 20.39 -36.72
C ALA A 36 2.61 19.03 -36.79
N GLN A 37 2.50 18.33 -37.91
CA GLN A 37 3.44 17.26 -38.23
C GLN A 37 4.83 17.86 -38.57
N PRO A 38 5.89 17.18 -38.16
CA PRO A 38 6.90 16.77 -39.11
C PRO A 38 7.42 15.33 -38.92
N SER A 39 7.63 14.71 -40.08
CA SER A 39 8.58 13.69 -40.47
C SER A 39 9.14 12.69 -39.47
N ALA A 40 8.96 11.42 -39.83
CA ALA A 40 9.56 10.21 -39.31
C ALA A 40 11.04 10.33 -38.95
N SER A 41 11.33 10.14 -37.65
CA SER A 41 12.60 9.60 -37.19
C SER A 41 12.24 8.43 -36.30
N ALA A 42 12.58 7.21 -36.74
CA ALA A 42 12.41 5.98 -36.00
C ALA A 42 13.28 6.04 -34.72
N THR A 43 12.71 6.46 -33.63
CA THR A 43 13.25 6.17 -32.30
C THR A 43 12.95 4.71 -31.99
N ALA A 44 14.00 3.87 -32.04
CA ALA A 44 13.94 2.49 -31.57
C ALA A 44 13.36 2.49 -30.17
N GLU A 45 12.21 1.82 -29.99
CA GLU A 45 11.72 1.44 -28.66
C GLU A 45 12.85 0.68 -27.95
N PRO A 46 13.12 0.98 -26.65
CA PRO A 46 14.07 0.18 -25.91
C PRO A 46 13.59 -1.27 -25.97
N ALA A 47 14.47 -2.16 -26.44
CA ALA A 47 14.19 -3.59 -26.54
C ALA A 47 13.56 -4.05 -25.22
N ARG A 48 12.29 -4.48 -25.26
CA ARG A 48 11.61 -5.12 -24.12
C ARG A 48 12.52 -6.26 -23.69
N ASP A 49 12.94 -6.20 -22.42
CA ASP A 49 13.72 -7.28 -21.84
C ASP A 49 12.85 -8.55 -21.89
N ALA A 50 13.17 -9.46 -22.81
CA ALA A 50 12.43 -10.71 -23.03
C ALA A 50 12.30 -11.58 -21.76
N ARG A 51 13.10 -11.29 -20.72
CA ARG A 51 13.03 -11.95 -19.41
C ARG A 51 11.83 -11.49 -18.56
N ARG A 52 11.13 -10.39 -18.93
CA ARG A 52 9.95 -9.93 -18.18
C ARG A 52 8.67 -10.69 -18.48
N ASP A 53 8.65 -11.46 -19.58
CA ASP A 53 7.46 -12.19 -20.01
C ASP A 53 7.46 -13.68 -19.54
N GLU A 54 8.52 -14.16 -18.87
CA GLU A 54 8.57 -15.49 -18.29
C GLU A 54 8.06 -15.48 -16.84
N LEU A 55 7.05 -16.29 -16.57
CA LEU A 55 6.56 -16.55 -15.21
C LEU A 55 7.65 -17.28 -14.42
N THR A 56 8.29 -16.60 -13.47
CA THR A 56 9.41 -17.14 -12.69
C THR A 56 9.06 -18.33 -11.82
N HIS A 57 7.76 -18.54 -11.55
CA HIS A 57 7.23 -19.63 -10.73
C HIS A 57 6.70 -20.83 -11.54
N VAL A 58 6.85 -20.80 -12.88
CA VAL A 58 6.43 -21.88 -13.77
C VAL A 58 7.62 -22.24 -14.65
N ASP A 59 7.93 -23.53 -14.73
CA ASP A 59 9.01 -23.99 -15.60
C ASP A 59 8.51 -24.22 -17.04
N ALA A 60 9.42 -24.60 -17.94
CA ALA A 60 9.11 -24.84 -19.35
C ALA A 60 8.11 -26.01 -19.57
N LYS A 61 7.84 -26.84 -18.56
CA LYS A 61 6.86 -27.92 -18.58
C LYS A 61 5.52 -27.52 -17.99
N GLY A 62 5.40 -26.28 -17.47
CA GLY A 62 4.22 -25.80 -16.78
C GLY A 62 4.14 -26.25 -15.30
N GLU A 63 5.21 -26.80 -14.74
CA GLU A 63 5.25 -27.20 -13.34
C GLU A 63 5.55 -25.99 -12.46
N VAL A 64 4.77 -25.85 -11.40
CA VAL A 64 4.89 -24.73 -10.45
C VAL A 64 6.00 -25.01 -9.44
N ARG A 65 6.90 -24.04 -9.23
CA ARG A 65 7.99 -24.13 -8.27
C ARG A 65 8.28 -22.79 -7.59
N MET A 66 8.75 -22.85 -6.37
CA MET A 66 9.27 -21.68 -5.66
C MET A 66 10.64 -21.31 -6.24
N VAL A 67 10.89 -20.02 -6.44
CA VAL A 67 12.17 -19.50 -6.96
C VAL A 67 13.27 -19.73 -5.93
N ASP A 68 14.39 -20.32 -6.36
CA ASP A 68 15.59 -20.44 -5.52
C ASP A 68 16.25 -19.07 -5.35
N VAL A 69 16.48 -18.69 -4.09
CA VAL A 69 17.07 -17.40 -3.71
C VAL A 69 18.41 -17.59 -2.96
N SER A 70 18.98 -18.80 -2.97
CA SER A 70 20.16 -19.15 -2.18
C SER A 70 21.35 -18.23 -2.46
N ASP A 71 21.57 -17.86 -3.73
CA ASP A 71 22.69 -17.05 -4.18
C ASP A 71 22.49 -15.52 -4.02
N LYS A 72 21.27 -15.11 -3.61
CA LYS A 72 20.98 -13.67 -3.44
C LYS A 72 21.53 -13.16 -2.11
N ALA A 73 22.09 -11.96 -2.13
CA ALA A 73 22.50 -11.26 -0.92
C ALA A 73 21.29 -10.86 -0.06
N GLU A 74 21.44 -10.91 1.24
CA GLU A 74 20.47 -10.35 2.17
C GLU A 74 20.51 -8.83 2.12
N THR A 75 19.33 -8.20 2.02
CA THR A 75 19.17 -6.76 2.02
C THR A 75 18.02 -6.36 2.92
N HIS A 76 18.07 -5.15 3.48
CA HIS A 76 16.94 -4.59 4.20
C HIS A 76 15.86 -4.15 3.20
N ARG A 77 14.63 -4.63 3.38
CA ARG A 77 13.51 -4.39 2.48
C ARG A 77 12.32 -3.91 3.27
N ILE A 78 11.62 -2.93 2.69
CA ILE A 78 10.36 -2.41 3.23
C ILE A 78 9.38 -2.34 2.07
N ALA A 79 8.16 -2.82 2.30
CA ALA A 79 7.02 -2.61 1.43
C ALA A 79 5.92 -1.89 2.19
N ILE A 80 5.19 -1.05 1.47
CA ILE A 80 4.02 -0.33 1.96
C ILE A 80 2.89 -0.60 0.99
N ALA A 81 1.76 -1.08 1.51
CA ALA A 81 0.52 -1.24 0.76
C ALA A 81 -0.56 -0.35 1.38
N GLU A 82 -1.48 0.11 0.55
CA GLU A 82 -2.63 0.89 1.01
C GLU A 82 -3.92 0.32 0.43
N GLY A 83 -4.98 0.48 1.19
CA GLY A 83 -6.31 0.09 0.80
C GLY A 83 -7.36 0.99 1.44
N THR A 84 -8.57 0.93 0.92
CA THR A 84 -9.70 1.68 1.46
C THR A 84 -10.89 0.76 1.62
N ILE A 85 -11.50 0.79 2.80
CA ILE A 85 -12.78 0.14 3.05
C ILE A 85 -13.86 1.22 3.15
N LEU A 86 -14.86 1.14 2.29
CA LEU A 86 -15.96 2.09 2.23
C LEU A 86 -17.17 1.54 2.97
N MET A 87 -17.94 2.42 3.60
CA MET A 87 -19.10 2.03 4.38
C MET A 87 -20.10 3.19 4.50
N HIS A 88 -21.28 2.89 5.03
CA HIS A 88 -22.25 3.94 5.36
C HIS A 88 -21.73 4.85 6.48
N PRO A 89 -22.06 6.15 6.45
CA PRO A 89 -21.62 7.12 7.48
C PRO A 89 -21.98 6.70 8.91
N GLU A 90 -23.15 6.11 9.08
CA GLU A 90 -23.60 5.61 10.39
C GLU A 90 -22.73 4.47 10.91
N THR A 91 -22.21 3.62 10.01
CA THR A 91 -21.31 2.52 10.36
C THR A 91 -19.94 3.05 10.79
N GLN A 92 -19.39 4.02 10.04
CA GLN A 92 -18.14 4.68 10.42
C GLN A 92 -18.29 5.36 11.79
N ALA A 93 -19.38 6.11 12.00
CA ALA A 93 -19.65 6.78 13.27
C ALA A 93 -19.80 5.79 14.43
N MET A 94 -20.46 4.65 14.22
CA MET A 94 -20.60 3.59 15.22
C MET A 94 -19.23 3.02 15.63
N VAL A 95 -18.34 2.78 14.67
CA VAL A 95 -16.97 2.28 14.93
C VAL A 95 -16.15 3.31 15.70
N LEU A 96 -16.21 4.59 15.28
CA LEU A 96 -15.45 5.68 15.92
C LEU A 96 -15.90 5.99 17.35
N GLN A 97 -17.15 5.68 17.69
CA GLN A 97 -17.75 5.91 19.00
C GLN A 97 -17.70 4.66 19.90
N ASP A 98 -16.96 3.62 19.51
CA ASP A 98 -16.87 2.34 20.24
C ASP A 98 -18.24 1.71 20.58
N ARG A 99 -19.24 1.97 19.72
CA ARG A 99 -20.61 1.45 19.91
C ARG A 99 -20.86 0.09 19.23
N ALA A 100 -19.82 -0.51 18.64
CA ALA A 100 -19.94 -1.83 18.05
C ALA A 100 -20.14 -2.89 19.15
N LYS A 101 -21.19 -3.72 19.02
CA LYS A 101 -21.55 -4.74 20.03
C LYS A 101 -20.43 -5.75 20.32
N LYS A 102 -19.47 -5.92 19.44
CA LYS A 102 -18.37 -6.88 19.54
C LYS A 102 -17.06 -6.27 20.05
N GLY A 103 -17.07 -5.01 20.51
CA GLY A 103 -15.91 -4.33 21.09
C GLY A 103 -15.13 -3.49 20.08
N ASP A 104 -13.86 -3.21 20.39
CA ASP A 104 -13.00 -2.33 19.59
C ASP A 104 -12.65 -2.94 18.22
N VAL A 105 -13.36 -2.47 17.19
CA VAL A 105 -13.22 -2.94 15.80
C VAL A 105 -11.84 -2.58 15.25
N LEU A 106 -11.32 -1.39 15.55
CA LEU A 106 -10.05 -0.91 14.99
C LEU A 106 -8.85 -1.63 15.61
N ALA A 107 -8.91 -1.93 16.91
CA ALA A 107 -7.88 -2.74 17.56
C ALA A 107 -7.85 -4.16 16.99
N CYS A 108 -9.02 -4.79 16.84
CA CYS A 108 -9.15 -6.11 16.21
C CYS A 108 -8.60 -6.11 14.78
N ALA A 109 -8.94 -5.11 13.98
CA ALA A 109 -8.47 -5.00 12.60
C ALA A 109 -6.93 -4.85 12.53
N ARG A 110 -6.34 -4.02 13.40
CA ARG A 110 -4.86 -3.88 13.46
C ARG A 110 -4.17 -5.20 13.82
N VAL A 111 -4.69 -5.91 14.81
CA VAL A 111 -4.15 -7.22 15.21
C VAL A 111 -4.28 -8.23 14.08
N ALA A 112 -5.44 -8.26 13.40
CA ALA A 112 -5.68 -9.15 12.27
C ALA A 112 -4.70 -8.88 11.12
N GLY A 113 -4.49 -7.61 10.74
CA GLY A 113 -3.52 -7.23 9.71
C GLY A 113 -2.08 -7.65 10.07
N ILE A 114 -1.65 -7.42 11.31
CA ILE A 114 -0.33 -7.86 11.77
C ILE A 114 -0.20 -9.39 11.75
N MET A 115 -1.25 -10.12 12.11
CA MET A 115 -1.27 -11.58 12.01
C MET A 115 -1.22 -12.07 10.56
N ALA A 116 -1.94 -11.41 9.66
CA ALA A 116 -1.94 -11.72 8.24
C ALA A 116 -0.55 -11.54 7.61
N ILE A 117 0.14 -10.44 7.88
CA ILE A 117 1.54 -10.22 7.48
C ILE A 117 2.43 -11.41 7.87
N LYS A 118 2.28 -11.93 9.09
CA LYS A 118 3.10 -13.04 9.62
C LYS A 118 2.75 -14.41 9.05
N ARG A 119 1.60 -14.53 8.40
CA ARG A 119 1.07 -15.78 7.84
C ARG A 119 0.94 -15.76 6.33
N THR A 120 1.57 -14.81 5.66
CA THR A 120 1.47 -14.67 4.20
C THR A 120 1.86 -15.95 3.48
N SER A 121 2.95 -16.61 3.90
CA SER A 121 3.38 -17.88 3.30
C SER A 121 2.41 -19.04 3.52
N ASP A 122 1.54 -18.98 4.52
CA ASP A 122 0.49 -19.98 4.74
C ASP A 122 -0.73 -19.77 3.84
N ILE A 123 -0.91 -18.55 3.34
CA ILE A 123 -2.12 -18.12 2.60
C ILE A 123 -1.81 -17.98 1.10
N ILE A 124 -0.64 -17.46 0.75
CA ILE A 124 -0.22 -17.18 -0.61
C ILE A 124 0.75 -18.27 -1.09
N PRO A 125 0.37 -19.11 -2.06
CA PRO A 125 1.28 -20.10 -2.63
C PRO A 125 2.54 -19.42 -3.18
N MET A 126 3.67 -20.12 -3.11
CA MET A 126 4.97 -19.68 -3.62
C MET A 126 5.63 -18.50 -2.87
N CYS A 127 5.03 -17.99 -1.80
CA CYS A 127 5.71 -17.05 -0.92
C CYS A 127 6.68 -17.78 0.02
N HIS A 128 7.90 -17.25 0.13
CA HIS A 128 8.87 -17.76 1.10
C HIS A 128 8.45 -17.39 2.53
N PRO A 129 8.61 -18.25 3.53
CA PRO A 129 8.44 -17.85 4.92
C PRO A 129 9.54 -16.85 5.30
N LEU A 130 9.14 -15.66 5.74
CA LEU A 130 10.05 -14.56 6.04
C LEU A 130 10.08 -14.25 7.55
N LEU A 131 11.25 -13.96 8.08
CA LEU A 131 11.44 -13.45 9.45
C LEU A 131 11.14 -11.96 9.48
N ILE A 132 9.87 -11.61 9.66
CA ILE A 132 9.38 -10.23 9.65
C ILE A 132 10.02 -9.43 10.79
N THR A 133 10.73 -8.37 10.45
CA THR A 133 11.38 -7.47 11.43
C THR A 133 10.52 -6.25 11.75
N LYS A 134 9.59 -5.89 10.86
CA LYS A 134 8.66 -4.77 11.03
C LYS A 134 7.30 -5.12 10.46
N SER A 135 6.27 -4.91 11.27
CA SER A 135 4.87 -4.98 10.82
C SER A 135 4.07 -3.86 11.47
N LYS A 136 3.30 -3.12 10.67
CA LYS A 136 2.47 -2.02 11.13
C LYS A 136 1.22 -1.94 10.25
N CYS A 137 0.08 -1.79 10.88
CA CYS A 137 -1.20 -1.54 10.22
C CYS A 137 -1.79 -0.26 10.80
N ASP A 138 -1.78 0.82 10.03
CA ASP A 138 -2.41 2.10 10.38
C ASP A 138 -3.79 2.17 9.74
N ILE A 139 -4.78 2.53 10.52
CA ILE A 139 -6.17 2.66 10.06
C ILE A 139 -6.61 4.08 10.40
N ALA A 140 -6.92 4.87 9.37
CA ALA A 140 -7.34 6.27 9.49
C ALA A 140 -8.79 6.44 9.00
N PRO A 141 -9.67 7.09 9.76
CA PRO A 141 -11.00 7.45 9.27
C PRO A 141 -10.88 8.39 8.06
N ILE A 142 -11.77 8.25 7.09
CA ILE A 142 -11.88 9.16 5.95
C ILE A 142 -12.79 10.31 6.37
N ALA A 143 -12.34 11.55 6.14
CA ALA A 143 -13.10 12.74 6.47
C ALA A 143 -14.41 12.83 5.65
N PRO A 144 -15.49 13.40 6.21
CA PRO A 144 -16.75 13.62 5.50
C PRO A 144 -16.55 14.47 4.23
N ALA A 145 -17.47 14.31 3.28
CA ALA A 145 -17.49 15.12 2.07
C ALA A 145 -17.54 16.62 2.38
N GLY A 146 -16.79 17.40 1.63
CA GLY A 146 -16.73 18.84 1.80
C GLY A 146 -15.82 19.34 2.95
N THR A 147 -15.15 18.45 3.68
CA THR A 147 -14.14 18.86 4.67
C THR A 147 -12.92 19.43 3.95
N PRO A 148 -12.56 20.72 4.14
CA PRO A 148 -11.36 21.30 3.60
C PRO A 148 -10.10 20.57 4.10
N ALA A 149 -9.03 20.58 3.32
CA ALA A 149 -7.82 19.83 3.67
C ALA A 149 -7.16 20.30 4.98
N GLU A 150 -7.29 21.61 5.27
CA GLU A 150 -6.82 22.24 6.48
C GLU A 150 -7.63 21.87 7.74
N ASP A 151 -8.89 21.49 7.55
CA ASP A 151 -9.82 21.13 8.64
C ASP A 151 -9.88 19.62 8.89
N VAL A 152 -9.13 18.81 8.13
CA VAL A 152 -9.06 17.36 8.35
C VAL A 152 -8.37 17.08 9.68
N PRO A 153 -9.02 16.39 10.64
CA PRO A 153 -8.44 16.11 11.94
C PRO A 153 -7.12 15.34 11.84
N GLU A 154 -6.23 15.56 12.79
CA GLU A 154 -5.00 14.77 12.86
C GLU A 154 -5.32 13.29 13.02
N GLY A 155 -4.72 12.48 12.19
CA GLY A 155 -4.96 11.02 12.18
C GLY A 155 -6.05 10.57 11.22
N TRP A 156 -6.75 11.48 10.53
CA TRP A 156 -7.74 11.17 9.52
C TRP A 156 -7.16 11.22 8.11
N ALA A 157 -7.76 10.49 7.21
CA ALA A 157 -7.50 10.61 5.78
C ALA A 157 -8.37 11.74 5.17
N PRO A 158 -7.91 12.42 4.11
CA PRO A 158 -8.69 13.45 3.44
C PRO A 158 -10.03 12.93 2.94
N ALA A 159 -11.00 13.86 2.79
CA ALA A 159 -12.28 13.55 2.16
C ALA A 159 -12.07 13.06 0.72
N ARG A 160 -12.86 12.07 0.31
CA ARG A 160 -12.84 11.53 -1.04
C ARG A 160 -13.67 12.40 -1.99
N ALA A 161 -13.24 12.47 -3.25
CA ALA A 161 -13.95 13.21 -4.30
C ALA A 161 -15.36 12.65 -4.58
N ASP A 162 -15.57 11.33 -4.36
CA ASP A 162 -16.86 10.66 -4.51
C ASP A 162 -17.79 10.82 -3.29
N GLY A 163 -17.33 11.50 -2.25
CA GLY A 163 -18.09 11.76 -1.03
C GLY A 163 -18.28 10.56 -0.12
N GLN A 164 -17.73 9.40 -0.47
CA GLN A 164 -17.84 8.20 0.35
C GLN A 164 -16.93 8.27 1.58
N VAL A 165 -17.38 7.68 2.68
CA VAL A 165 -16.64 7.58 3.94
C VAL A 165 -16.23 6.14 4.23
N GLY A 166 -15.38 5.97 5.23
CA GLY A 166 -14.86 4.66 5.62
C GLY A 166 -13.50 4.78 6.29
N PHE A 167 -12.63 3.83 6.07
CA PHE A 167 -11.28 3.84 6.63
C PHE A 167 -10.24 3.62 5.54
N HIS A 168 -9.20 4.43 5.59
CA HIS A 168 -7.97 4.24 4.82
C HIS A 168 -7.01 3.39 5.66
N VAL A 169 -6.53 2.31 5.07
CA VAL A 169 -5.61 1.36 5.70
C VAL A 169 -4.24 1.49 5.05
N LEU A 170 -3.20 1.61 5.86
CA LEU A 170 -1.81 1.66 5.41
C LEU A 170 -1.03 0.57 6.13
N VAL A 171 -0.54 -0.39 5.38
CA VAL A 171 0.24 -1.51 5.90
C VAL A 171 1.71 -1.33 5.57
N THR A 172 2.58 -1.47 6.57
CA THR A 172 4.03 -1.46 6.39
C THR A 172 4.60 -2.78 6.86
N ALA A 173 5.30 -3.48 5.98
CA ALA A 173 6.05 -4.68 6.30
C ALA A 173 7.54 -4.46 6.03
N GLY A 174 8.41 -5.07 6.84
CA GLY A 174 9.87 -4.96 6.70
C GLY A 174 10.57 -6.25 7.09
N VAL A 175 11.65 -6.57 6.36
CA VAL A 175 12.47 -7.74 6.54
C VAL A 175 13.91 -7.44 6.17
N THR A 176 14.86 -8.14 6.77
CA THR A 176 16.21 -8.33 6.22
C THR A 176 16.25 -9.74 5.64
N GLY A 177 16.37 -9.84 4.32
CA GLY A 177 16.25 -11.13 3.63
C GLY A 177 16.58 -11.05 2.14
N LYS A 178 16.35 -12.17 1.46
CA LYS A 178 16.75 -12.40 0.06
C LYS A 178 15.61 -12.18 -0.95
N THR A 179 14.36 -12.03 -0.47
CA THR A 179 13.17 -11.82 -1.33
C THR A 179 12.50 -10.48 -1.04
N GLY A 180 11.56 -10.07 -1.90
CA GLY A 180 10.64 -8.97 -1.65
C GLY A 180 9.71 -9.28 -0.48
N ILE A 181 9.00 -8.26 0.00
CA ILE A 181 8.05 -8.33 1.12
C ILE A 181 6.70 -7.67 0.74
N GLU A 182 6.46 -7.57 -0.55
CA GLU A 182 5.27 -6.92 -1.11
C GLU A 182 3.99 -7.68 -0.77
N MET A 183 4.07 -9.03 -0.84
CA MET A 183 2.92 -9.88 -0.56
C MET A 183 2.50 -9.81 0.91
N GLU A 184 3.44 -9.71 1.82
CA GLU A 184 3.18 -9.49 3.24
C GLU A 184 2.49 -8.15 3.49
N ALA A 185 2.93 -7.09 2.82
CA ALA A 185 2.29 -5.79 2.93
C ALA A 185 0.86 -5.79 2.35
N LEU A 186 0.63 -6.50 1.23
CA LEU A 186 -0.69 -6.63 0.60
C LEU A 186 -1.66 -7.53 1.38
N THR A 187 -1.13 -8.52 2.11
CA THR A 187 -1.94 -9.46 2.89
C THR A 187 -2.43 -8.84 4.21
N GLY A 188 -1.65 -7.91 4.78
CA GLY A 188 -1.98 -7.21 6.02
C GLY A 188 -3.06 -6.16 5.84
#